data_70189a08616344069700732497953f3d
#
_entry.id   70189a08616344069700732497953f3d
#
_cell.length_a   1.000
_cell.length_b   1.000
_cell.length_c   1.000
_cell.angle_alpha   90.00
_cell.angle_beta   90.00
_cell.angle_gamma   90.00
#
_symmetry.space_group_name_H-M   'P 1'
#
loop_
_entity.id
_entity.type
_entity.pdbx_description
1 polymer ?
#
loop_
_entity_poly.entity_id
_entity_poly.type
_entity_poly.pdbx_seq_one_letter_code
_entity_poly.pdbx_strand_id
1 'polypeptide(L)'
;MMVARALPAQDPMGLAVGTKAPGAMVQTLDGKRVDLSSFIGKGPVVLEFWALWCSNCKELEPQIQTLVKKYAGKVQFVAVAVSVNESPDRVHRYATKYGYTHQVLFDVTGAATDAYAVPATSYVVVVDRGGKIVYTGLGGDQQLEAAVQKGL
;
A
#
# COMPACT_ATOMS: atom_id res chain seq x y z
N MET A 1 21.45 27.68 -32.68
CA MET A 1 21.00 26.36 -32.28
C MET A 1 20.44 26.45 -30.85
N MET A 2 19.12 26.47 -30.70
CA MET A 2 18.50 26.44 -29.38
C MET A 2 18.52 24.97 -28.87
N VAL A 3 19.31 24.73 -27.84
CA VAL A 3 19.25 23.44 -27.11
C VAL A 3 17.97 23.46 -26.27
N ALA A 4 16.96 22.74 -26.70
CA ALA A 4 15.76 22.52 -25.87
C ALA A 4 16.21 21.80 -24.61
N ARG A 5 16.24 22.49 -23.49
CA ARG A 5 16.44 21.90 -22.17
C ARG A 5 15.18 21.11 -21.86
N ALA A 6 15.26 19.79 -21.88
CA ALA A 6 14.17 18.95 -21.42
C ALA A 6 13.88 19.34 -19.97
N LEU A 7 12.63 19.71 -19.68
CA LEU A 7 12.16 19.89 -18.30
C LEU A 7 12.36 18.55 -17.59
N PRO A 8 12.87 18.57 -16.35
CA PRO A 8 12.93 17.34 -15.58
C PRO A 8 11.52 16.77 -15.49
N ALA A 9 11.40 15.46 -15.75
CA ALA A 9 10.14 14.76 -15.53
C ALA A 9 9.68 15.09 -14.11
N GLN A 10 8.40 15.49 -13.96
CA GLN A 10 7.83 15.72 -12.63
C GLN A 10 8.06 14.45 -11.82
N ASP A 11 8.66 14.59 -10.64
CA ASP A 11 8.86 13.47 -9.75
C ASP A 11 7.50 12.80 -9.51
N PRO A 12 7.39 11.48 -9.73
CA PRO A 12 6.15 10.78 -9.45
C PRO A 12 5.77 10.99 -7.98
N MET A 13 4.49 11.22 -7.70
CA MET A 13 4.02 11.30 -6.32
C MET A 13 4.30 9.96 -5.63
N GLY A 14 4.98 10.00 -4.50
CA GLY A 14 5.47 8.82 -3.80
C GLY A 14 6.87 8.40 -4.25
N LEU A 15 7.26 7.17 -3.94
CA LEU A 15 8.55 6.61 -4.37
C LEU A 15 8.50 6.20 -5.84
N ALA A 16 9.61 6.40 -6.54
CA ALA A 16 9.71 6.03 -7.95
C ALA A 16 9.66 4.51 -8.14
N VAL A 17 9.03 4.07 -9.24
CA VAL A 17 9.13 2.69 -9.72
C VAL A 17 10.60 2.35 -9.97
N GLY A 18 11.01 1.15 -9.55
CA GLY A 18 12.40 0.71 -9.58
C GLY A 18 13.15 0.93 -8.27
N THR A 19 12.60 1.71 -7.34
CA THR A 19 13.16 1.90 -6.01
C THR A 19 13.02 0.62 -5.19
N LYS A 20 14.02 0.34 -4.37
CA LYS A 20 13.92 -0.70 -3.35
C LYS A 20 12.88 -0.29 -2.31
N ALA A 21 11.90 -1.18 -2.04
CA ALA A 21 10.86 -0.93 -1.06
C ALA A 21 11.46 -0.82 0.34
N PRO A 22 11.24 0.31 1.05
CA PRO A 22 11.79 0.49 2.39
C PRO A 22 11.03 -0.31 3.44
N GLY A 23 11.72 -0.66 4.53
CA GLY A 23 11.08 -1.04 5.78
C GLY A 23 10.53 0.16 6.52
N ALA A 24 9.60 -0.09 7.44
CA ALA A 24 9.12 0.90 8.39
C ALA A 24 8.44 0.19 9.54
N MET A 25 8.59 0.72 10.74
CA MET A 25 7.97 0.15 11.91
C MET A 25 6.51 0.59 12.01
N VAL A 26 5.62 -0.38 12.01
CA VAL A 26 4.18 -0.22 12.21
C VAL A 26 3.73 -1.15 13.34
N GLN A 27 2.45 -1.29 13.58
CA GLN A 27 1.93 -2.24 14.56
C GLN A 27 0.75 -3.02 14.01
N THR A 28 0.51 -4.18 14.59
CA THR A 28 -0.73 -4.93 14.44
C THR A 28 -1.87 -4.18 15.11
N LEU A 29 -3.12 -4.57 14.85
CA LEU A 29 -4.28 -3.93 15.47
C LEU A 29 -4.37 -4.19 16.97
N ASP A 30 -3.67 -5.22 17.48
CA ASP A 30 -3.54 -5.52 18.92
C ASP A 30 -2.28 -4.93 19.55
N GLY A 31 -1.55 -4.08 18.84
CA GLY A 31 -0.45 -3.28 19.36
C GLY A 31 0.94 -3.90 19.26
N LYS A 32 1.12 -5.01 18.59
CA LYS A 32 2.45 -5.62 18.39
C LYS A 32 3.23 -4.88 17.30
N ARG A 33 4.51 -4.64 17.55
CA ARG A 33 5.39 -4.00 16.57
C ARG A 33 5.72 -4.95 15.42
N VAL A 34 5.65 -4.43 14.21
CA VAL A 34 5.97 -5.15 12.97
C VAL A 34 6.75 -4.23 12.05
N ASP A 35 7.84 -4.74 11.46
CA ASP A 35 8.54 -4.03 10.40
C ASP A 35 7.99 -4.46 9.04
N LEU A 36 7.63 -3.52 8.18
CA LEU A 36 7.15 -3.81 6.82
C LEU A 36 8.16 -4.62 6.00
N SER A 37 9.46 -4.50 6.28
CA SER A 37 10.49 -5.29 5.62
C SER A 37 10.29 -6.80 5.82
N SER A 38 9.59 -7.22 6.85
CA SER A 38 9.30 -8.64 7.09
C SER A 38 8.40 -9.27 6.02
N PHE A 39 7.65 -8.48 5.27
CA PHE A 39 6.82 -8.95 4.16
C PHE A 39 7.55 -8.93 2.82
N ILE A 40 8.65 -8.19 2.72
CA ILE A 40 9.37 -7.93 1.48
C ILE A 40 10.43 -9.00 1.25
N GLY A 41 10.56 -9.44 -0.01
CA GLY A 41 11.57 -10.43 -0.41
C GLY A 41 11.12 -11.88 -0.35
N LYS A 42 9.88 -12.16 0.04
CA LYS A 42 9.31 -13.52 0.14
C LYS A 42 8.31 -13.85 -0.97
N GLY A 43 8.02 -12.91 -1.81
CA GLY A 43 7.05 -12.95 -2.89
C GLY A 43 6.54 -11.55 -3.16
N PRO A 44 5.65 -11.38 -4.14
CA PRO A 44 5.03 -10.09 -4.42
C PRO A 44 4.21 -9.58 -3.24
N VAL A 45 4.23 -8.27 -3.00
CA VAL A 45 3.48 -7.61 -1.92
C VAL A 45 2.69 -6.44 -2.50
N VAL A 46 1.45 -6.32 -2.10
CA VAL A 46 0.61 -5.13 -2.35
C VAL A 46 0.44 -4.40 -1.03
N LEU A 47 0.91 -3.16 -0.98
CA LEU A 47 0.68 -2.26 0.15
C LEU A 47 -0.43 -1.28 -0.23
N GLU A 48 -1.42 -1.13 0.65
CA GLU A 48 -2.46 -0.12 0.52
C GLU A 48 -2.41 0.79 1.74
N PHE A 49 -2.23 2.09 1.52
CA PHE A 49 -2.32 3.09 2.58
C PHE A 49 -3.74 3.66 2.58
N TRP A 50 -4.49 3.44 3.65
CA TRP A 50 -5.92 3.65 3.69
C TRP A 50 -6.44 4.19 5.02
N ALA A 51 -7.69 4.59 5.04
CA ALA A 51 -8.43 4.97 6.24
C ALA A 51 -9.93 4.72 6.04
N LEU A 52 -10.69 4.60 7.13
CA LEU A 52 -12.14 4.41 7.08
C LEU A 52 -12.87 5.61 6.46
N TRP A 53 -12.34 6.82 6.65
CA TRP A 53 -12.93 8.06 6.13
C TRP A 53 -12.59 8.32 4.65
N CYS A 54 -11.81 7.46 4.02
CA CYS A 54 -11.31 7.64 2.65
C CYS A 54 -12.31 7.06 1.64
N SER A 55 -12.99 7.93 0.89
CA SER A 55 -13.97 7.51 -0.14
C SER A 55 -13.32 6.74 -1.29
N ASN A 56 -12.14 7.14 -1.74
CA ASN A 56 -11.41 6.45 -2.79
C ASN A 56 -10.97 5.04 -2.35
N CYS A 57 -10.66 4.86 -1.08
CA CYS A 57 -10.35 3.54 -0.52
C CYS A 57 -11.57 2.62 -0.59
N LYS A 58 -12.77 3.14 -0.33
CA LYS A 58 -14.02 2.38 -0.46
C LYS A 58 -14.31 1.98 -1.91
N GLU A 59 -13.97 2.82 -2.86
CA GLU A 59 -14.10 2.48 -4.29
C GLU A 59 -13.14 1.35 -4.69
N LEU A 60 -11.93 1.30 -4.13
CA LEU A 60 -10.95 0.24 -4.39
C LEU A 60 -11.30 -1.08 -3.70
N GLU A 61 -12.06 -1.05 -2.63
CA GLU A 61 -12.28 -2.21 -1.77
C GLU A 61 -12.80 -3.45 -2.51
N PRO A 62 -13.78 -3.36 -3.43
CA PRO A 62 -14.22 -4.54 -4.19
C PRO A 62 -13.09 -5.19 -4.99
N GLN A 63 -12.22 -4.41 -5.62
CA GLN A 63 -11.05 -4.93 -6.32
C GLN A 63 -10.08 -5.61 -5.35
N ILE A 64 -9.76 -4.95 -4.23
CA ILE A 64 -8.87 -5.50 -3.20
C ILE A 64 -9.39 -6.86 -2.72
N GLN A 65 -10.68 -6.96 -2.35
CA GLN A 65 -11.26 -8.21 -1.85
C GLN A 65 -11.23 -9.32 -2.90
N THR A 66 -11.52 -9.00 -4.16
CA THR A 66 -11.43 -9.95 -5.26
C THR A 66 -10.00 -10.47 -5.44
N LEU A 67 -9.02 -9.58 -5.42
CA LEU A 67 -7.62 -9.93 -5.65
C LEU A 67 -6.99 -10.67 -4.46
N VAL A 68 -7.37 -10.33 -3.24
CA VAL A 68 -6.96 -11.07 -2.03
C VAL A 68 -7.33 -12.55 -2.16
N LYS A 69 -8.53 -12.84 -2.63
CA LYS A 69 -8.98 -14.22 -2.85
C LYS A 69 -8.29 -14.87 -4.04
N LYS A 70 -8.20 -14.16 -5.15
CA LYS A 70 -7.61 -14.68 -6.40
C LYS A 70 -6.14 -15.06 -6.24
N TYR A 71 -5.38 -14.25 -5.53
CA TYR A 71 -3.93 -14.41 -5.36
C TYR A 71 -3.54 -14.96 -3.98
N ALA A 72 -4.48 -15.56 -3.26
CA ALA A 72 -4.20 -16.17 -1.96
C ALA A 72 -3.05 -17.18 -2.06
N GLY A 73 -2.06 -17.04 -1.17
CA GLY A 73 -0.85 -17.87 -1.18
C GLY A 73 0.21 -17.48 -2.22
N LYS A 74 -0.08 -16.54 -3.11
CA LYS A 74 0.87 -16.08 -4.16
C LYS A 74 1.32 -14.65 -3.94
N VAL A 75 0.43 -13.78 -3.51
CA VAL A 75 0.67 -12.36 -3.27
C VAL A 75 0.21 -12.01 -1.86
N GLN A 76 1.06 -11.31 -1.11
CA GLN A 76 0.69 -10.76 0.19
C GLN A 76 0.02 -9.41 0.00
N PHE A 77 -1.17 -9.25 0.59
CA PHE A 77 -1.87 -7.97 0.65
C PHE A 77 -1.73 -7.43 2.07
N VAL A 78 -1.17 -6.24 2.20
CA VAL A 78 -0.93 -5.57 3.48
C VAL A 78 -1.59 -4.20 3.44
N ALA A 79 -2.67 -4.05 4.18
CA ALA A 79 -3.37 -2.78 4.32
C ALA A 79 -2.82 -2.03 5.53
N VAL A 80 -2.23 -0.87 5.30
CA VAL A 80 -1.65 -0.02 6.35
C VAL A 80 -2.60 1.15 6.58
N ALA A 81 -3.31 1.12 7.69
CA ALA A 81 -4.20 2.22 8.08
C ALA A 81 -3.35 3.40 8.59
N VAL A 82 -3.58 4.58 8.02
CA VAL A 82 -2.94 5.81 8.51
C VAL A 82 -3.56 6.22 9.85
N SER A 83 -2.77 6.88 10.70
CA SER A 83 -3.22 7.26 12.05
C SER A 83 -4.07 8.54 12.11
N VAL A 84 -4.12 9.31 11.02
CA VAL A 84 -4.88 10.57 10.99
C VAL A 84 -6.37 10.29 11.12
N ASN A 85 -6.99 10.81 12.18
CA ASN A 85 -8.40 10.60 12.52
C ASN A 85 -8.82 9.13 12.52
N GLU A 86 -7.93 8.25 12.96
CA GLU A 86 -8.13 6.81 13.05
C GLU A 86 -7.62 6.24 14.36
N SER A 87 -8.09 5.03 14.67
CA SER A 87 -7.60 4.26 15.82
C SER A 87 -7.55 2.77 15.47
N PRO A 88 -6.68 1.99 16.14
CA PRO A 88 -6.64 0.54 15.95
C PRO A 88 -7.98 -0.15 16.19
N ASP A 89 -8.72 0.28 17.20
CA ASP A 89 -10.05 -0.29 17.53
C ASP A 89 -11.07 -0.07 16.42
N ARG A 90 -11.12 1.14 15.86
CA ARG A 90 -12.02 1.45 14.74
C ARG A 90 -11.68 0.63 13.51
N VAL A 91 -10.39 0.54 13.19
CA VAL A 91 -9.90 -0.27 12.06
C VAL A 91 -10.23 -1.74 12.28
N HIS A 92 -10.01 -2.25 13.48
CA HIS A 92 -10.32 -3.64 13.82
C HIS A 92 -11.82 -3.95 13.65
N ARG A 93 -12.70 -3.11 14.16
CA ARG A 93 -14.16 -3.30 14.02
C ARG A 93 -14.58 -3.30 12.56
N TYR A 94 -14.02 -2.40 11.76
CA TYR A 94 -14.31 -2.32 10.33
C TYR A 94 -13.84 -3.58 9.59
N ALA A 95 -12.59 -3.98 9.80
CA ALA A 95 -12.02 -5.18 9.17
C ALA A 95 -12.81 -6.45 9.52
N THR A 96 -13.23 -6.58 10.77
CA THR A 96 -14.07 -7.69 11.23
C THR A 96 -15.45 -7.65 10.58
N LYS A 97 -16.08 -6.50 10.56
CA LYS A 97 -17.43 -6.32 9.97
C LYS A 97 -17.47 -6.70 8.49
N TYR A 98 -16.44 -6.32 7.74
CA TYR A 98 -16.36 -6.57 6.30
C TYR A 98 -15.57 -7.83 5.94
N GLY A 99 -15.21 -8.66 6.92
CA GLY A 99 -14.61 -9.97 6.70
C GLY A 99 -13.24 -9.94 6.04
N TYR A 100 -12.39 -8.98 6.39
CA TYR A 100 -11.03 -8.88 5.86
C TYR A 100 -10.22 -10.11 6.25
N THR A 101 -9.61 -10.77 5.29
CA THR A 101 -8.75 -11.94 5.49
C THR A 101 -7.27 -11.65 5.27
N HIS A 102 -6.96 -10.50 4.68
CA HIS A 102 -5.58 -10.06 4.47
C HIS A 102 -5.02 -9.32 5.69
N GLN A 103 -3.71 -9.10 5.68
CA GLN A 103 -3.02 -8.43 6.77
C GLN A 103 -3.46 -6.96 6.87
N VAL A 104 -3.86 -6.53 8.06
CA VAL A 104 -4.20 -5.12 8.37
C VAL A 104 -3.27 -4.64 9.48
N LEU A 105 -2.57 -3.55 9.23
CA LEU A 105 -1.62 -2.93 10.14
C LEU A 105 -2.00 -1.47 10.38
N PHE A 106 -1.43 -0.87 11.43
CA PHE A 106 -1.68 0.50 11.82
C PHE A 106 -0.37 1.29 11.89
N ASP A 107 -0.30 2.42 11.20
CA ASP A 107 0.88 3.28 11.12
C ASP A 107 0.87 4.32 12.26
N VAL A 108 1.11 3.85 13.47
CA VAL A 108 0.92 4.63 14.71
C VAL A 108 1.71 5.93 14.76
N THR A 109 2.93 5.94 14.22
CA THR A 109 3.82 7.12 14.25
C THR A 109 3.91 7.85 12.92
N GLY A 110 3.29 7.33 11.86
CA GLY A 110 3.46 7.83 10.49
C GLY A 110 4.75 7.36 9.82
N ALA A 111 5.49 6.44 10.43
CA ALA A 111 6.78 5.99 9.89
C ALA A 111 6.67 5.35 8.49
N ALA A 112 5.63 4.56 8.25
CA ALA A 112 5.40 3.95 6.95
C ALA A 112 4.94 4.97 5.90
N THR A 113 4.06 5.88 6.28
CA THR A 113 3.62 7.00 5.45
C THR A 113 4.81 7.84 4.99
N ASP A 114 5.72 8.15 5.90
CA ASP A 114 6.95 8.92 5.59
C ASP A 114 7.91 8.12 4.71
N ALA A 115 8.19 6.86 5.05
CA ALA A 115 9.13 6.01 4.31
C ALA A 115 8.71 5.81 2.85
N TYR A 116 7.42 5.67 2.59
CA TYR A 116 6.86 5.48 1.25
C TYR A 116 6.47 6.79 0.57
N ALA A 117 6.72 7.94 1.19
CA ALA A 117 6.36 9.26 0.67
C ALA A 117 4.89 9.32 0.21
N VAL A 118 3.99 8.77 1.00
CA VAL A 118 2.57 8.61 0.68
C VAL A 118 1.91 9.97 0.51
N PRO A 119 1.39 10.32 -0.67
CA PRO A 119 0.83 11.65 -0.93
C PRO A 119 -0.56 11.83 -0.30
N ALA A 120 -1.34 10.77 -0.24
CA ALA A 120 -2.70 10.73 0.33
C ALA A 120 -3.15 9.28 0.52
N THR A 121 -4.27 9.05 1.19
CA THR A 121 -4.88 7.72 1.27
C THR A 121 -5.42 7.24 -0.07
N SER A 122 -5.69 5.97 -0.19
CA SER A 122 -5.89 5.20 -1.43
C SER A 122 -4.61 5.09 -2.28
N TYR A 123 -3.45 5.21 -1.64
CA TYR A 123 -2.16 5.00 -2.30
C TYR A 123 -1.80 3.51 -2.25
N VAL A 124 -1.54 2.95 -3.43
CA VAL A 124 -1.20 1.53 -3.60
C VAL A 124 0.20 1.39 -4.15
N VAL A 125 0.98 0.51 -3.54
CA VAL A 125 2.34 0.16 -3.96
C VAL A 125 2.40 -1.33 -4.21
N VAL A 126 2.89 -1.75 -5.37
CA VAL A 126 3.18 -3.16 -5.64
C VAL A 126 4.69 -3.36 -5.66
N VAL A 127 5.14 -4.35 -4.89
CA VAL A 127 6.54 -4.72 -4.74
C VAL A 127 6.74 -6.12 -5.30
N ASP A 128 7.73 -6.32 -6.14
CA ASP A 128 8.04 -7.64 -6.69
C ASP A 128 8.78 -8.53 -5.66
N ARG A 129 8.98 -9.78 -6.03
CA ARG A 129 9.70 -10.76 -5.19
C ARG A 129 11.11 -10.30 -4.81
N GLY A 130 11.77 -9.53 -5.66
CA GLY A 130 13.11 -8.99 -5.40
C GLY A 130 13.14 -7.78 -4.48
N GLY A 131 11.97 -7.28 -4.06
CA GLY A 131 11.86 -6.10 -3.19
C GLY A 131 11.85 -4.77 -3.93
N LYS A 132 11.66 -4.77 -5.24
CA LYS A 132 11.55 -3.53 -6.04
C LYS A 132 10.11 -3.11 -6.19
N ILE A 133 9.87 -1.80 -6.08
CA ILE A 133 8.58 -1.20 -6.41
C ILE A 133 8.38 -1.28 -7.93
N VAL A 134 7.30 -1.91 -8.35
CA VAL A 134 6.94 -2.08 -9.78
C VAL A 134 5.70 -1.29 -10.17
N TYR A 135 4.96 -0.78 -9.19
CA TYR A 135 3.76 0.05 -9.40
C TYR A 135 3.53 0.96 -8.20
N THR A 136 3.13 2.18 -8.49
CA THR A 136 2.51 3.09 -7.51
C THR A 136 1.30 3.74 -8.15
N GLY A 137 0.25 3.94 -7.38
CA GLY A 137 -0.96 4.58 -7.86
C GLY A 137 -1.77 5.19 -6.73
N LEU A 138 -2.58 6.18 -7.08
CA LEU A 138 -3.42 6.93 -6.15
C LEU A 138 -4.84 7.05 -6.71
N GLY A 139 -5.83 6.92 -5.85
CA GLY A 139 -7.22 7.15 -6.21
C GLY A 139 -8.06 5.88 -6.32
N GLY A 140 -9.36 6.06 -6.47
CA GLY A 140 -10.34 4.98 -6.48
C GLY A 140 -10.53 4.28 -7.83
N ASP A 141 -9.96 4.82 -8.89
CA ASP A 141 -10.10 4.33 -10.27
C ASP A 141 -8.90 3.50 -10.77
N GLN A 142 -8.03 3.09 -9.87
CA GLN A 142 -6.85 2.29 -10.21
C GLN A 142 -7.23 0.93 -10.81
N GLN A 143 -6.42 0.45 -11.75
CA GLN A 143 -6.54 -0.89 -12.36
C GLN A 143 -5.66 -1.88 -11.59
N LEU A 144 -6.15 -2.38 -10.46
CA LEU A 144 -5.32 -3.13 -9.52
C LEU A 144 -4.92 -4.52 -10.03
N GLU A 145 -5.76 -5.19 -10.83
CA GLU A 145 -5.38 -6.47 -11.44
C GLU A 145 -4.11 -6.32 -12.29
N ALA A 146 -4.07 -5.33 -13.17
CA ALA A 146 -2.90 -5.06 -14.00
C ALA A 146 -1.68 -4.65 -13.15
N ALA A 147 -1.91 -3.91 -12.07
CA ALA A 147 -0.85 -3.52 -11.14
C ALA A 147 -0.24 -4.74 -10.44
N VAL A 148 -1.05 -5.65 -9.94
CA VAL A 148 -0.59 -6.88 -9.28
C VAL A 148 0.23 -7.75 -10.24
N GLN A 149 -0.20 -7.86 -11.50
CA GLN A 149 0.51 -8.65 -12.51
C GLN A 149 1.93 -8.16 -12.78
N LYS A 150 2.22 -6.89 -12.58
CA LYS A 150 3.58 -6.34 -12.70
C LYS A 150 4.54 -6.89 -11.63
N GLY A 151 4.03 -7.35 -10.51
CA GLY A 151 4.81 -7.91 -9.40
C GLY A 151 5.01 -9.42 -9.45
N LEU A 152 4.29 -10.10 -10.32
CA LEU A 152 4.34 -11.56 -10.43
C LEU A 152 5.62 -12.09 -11.11
#